data_50e3df96ee268a82968323a117b1c907
#
_entry.id   50e3df96ee268a82968323a117b1c907
#
_cell.length_a   1.000
_cell.length_b   1.000
_cell.length_c   1.000
_cell.angle_alpha   90.00
_cell.angle_beta   90.00
_cell.angle_gamma   90.00
#
_symmetry.space_group_name_H-M   'P 1'
#
loop_
_entity.id
_entity.type
_entity.pdbx_description
1 polymer ?
#
loop_
_entity_poly.entity_id
_entity_poly.type
_entity_poly.pdbx_seq_one_letter_code
_entity_poly.pdbx_strand_id
1 'polypeptide(L)'
;DVRSLEGVAPTRKPCVPIIAVPTTAGTAAEVTINYVITDVERKRKFVCVDPHDMPIIAVVDPEMMSSMPKGLTASTGMDALTHAIEGYTTKAAWEMTDMFHLKAIEIISKSLRGAVANTKEGREGMALGQYIAGMGFSNVGLGIAHSMAHTLGAVYDTPHGVACAMMLPIVMEYNADCTGEKYREIARAMGVEGVDQMDQATYRKAAVDAVRKLSEDVGIPSKLEALKEEDLPFLAESAHADACAPGNPKDASVEDLTALFRKLM
;
A
#
# COMPACT_ATOMS: atom_id res chain seq x y z
N ASP A 1 -4.31 -5.32 27.65
CA ASP A 1 -3.15 -4.89 26.87
C ASP A 1 -3.50 -4.99 25.40
N VAL A 2 -3.26 -3.92 24.64
CA VAL A 2 -3.57 -3.86 23.20
C VAL A 2 -2.82 -4.94 22.38
N ARG A 3 -1.66 -5.40 22.86
CA ARG A 3 -0.91 -6.50 22.24
C ARG A 3 -1.71 -7.82 22.17
N SER A 4 -2.70 -7.99 23.03
CA SER A 4 -3.58 -9.17 22.99
C SER A 4 -4.55 -9.18 21.81
N LEU A 5 -4.64 -8.08 21.07
CA LEU A 5 -5.46 -7.94 19.86
C LEU A 5 -4.66 -8.21 18.57
N GLU A 6 -3.36 -8.52 18.68
CA GLU A 6 -2.53 -8.89 17.52
C GLU A 6 -3.06 -10.17 16.86
N GLY A 7 -3.14 -10.17 15.52
CA GLY A 7 -3.58 -11.30 14.73
C GLY A 7 -5.00 -11.18 14.21
N VAL A 8 -5.61 -12.30 13.85
CA VAL A 8 -6.89 -12.36 13.16
C VAL A 8 -8.02 -12.75 14.11
N ALA A 9 -9.02 -11.90 14.22
CA ALA A 9 -10.26 -12.09 14.98
C ALA A 9 -10.03 -12.60 16.42
N PRO A 10 -9.15 -11.96 17.21
CA PRO A 10 -8.83 -12.43 18.57
C PRO A 10 -9.98 -12.20 19.56
N THR A 11 -10.94 -11.36 19.23
CA THR A 11 -12.14 -11.09 20.04
C THR A 11 -13.42 -11.59 19.37
N ARG A 12 -14.42 -11.90 20.18
CA ARG A 12 -15.78 -12.28 19.71
C ARG A 12 -16.81 -11.20 20.04
N LYS A 13 -16.36 -10.07 20.55
CA LYS A 13 -17.23 -8.96 20.96
C LYS A 13 -17.18 -7.88 19.91
N PRO A 14 -18.32 -7.44 19.37
CA PRO A 14 -18.33 -6.26 18.50
C PRO A 14 -17.92 -5.02 19.29
N CYS A 15 -17.25 -4.10 18.59
CA CYS A 15 -16.98 -2.78 19.15
C CYS A 15 -18.28 -1.96 19.25
N VAL A 16 -18.20 -0.77 19.85
CA VAL A 16 -19.28 0.22 19.77
C VAL A 16 -19.50 0.60 18.30
N PRO A 17 -20.73 0.93 17.87
CA PRO A 17 -20.98 1.38 16.52
C PRO A 17 -20.10 2.59 16.15
N ILE A 18 -19.39 2.50 15.03
CA ILE A 18 -18.48 3.55 14.53
C ILE A 18 -19.07 4.16 13.26
N ILE A 19 -19.13 5.50 13.19
CA ILE A 19 -19.32 6.26 11.96
C ILE A 19 -17.97 6.89 11.64
N ALA A 20 -17.36 6.51 10.52
CA ALA A 20 -16.05 6.99 10.12
C ALA A 20 -16.15 8.09 9.05
N VAL A 21 -15.44 9.20 9.29
CA VAL A 21 -15.32 10.30 8.34
C VAL A 21 -13.82 10.49 8.06
N PRO A 22 -13.28 9.90 6.99
CA PRO A 22 -11.85 9.98 6.71
C PRO A 22 -11.43 11.41 6.34
N THR A 23 -10.27 11.81 6.85
CA THR A 23 -9.62 13.11 6.56
C THR A 23 -8.36 12.95 5.74
N THR A 24 -8.02 11.72 5.36
CA THR A 24 -6.91 11.36 4.45
C THR A 24 -7.41 10.45 3.33
N ALA A 25 -6.72 10.47 2.20
CA ALA A 25 -7.03 9.61 1.07
C ALA A 25 -5.90 8.58 0.85
N GLY A 26 -5.85 7.57 1.70
CA GLY A 26 -4.78 6.56 1.66
C GLY A 26 -5.17 5.22 2.30
N THR A 27 -5.34 5.23 3.62
CA THR A 27 -5.46 4.03 4.45
C THR A 27 -6.75 3.24 4.27
N ALA A 28 -7.82 3.89 3.80
CA ALA A 28 -9.16 3.32 3.73
C ALA A 28 -9.67 2.71 5.06
N ALA A 29 -9.25 3.28 6.20
CA ALA A 29 -9.60 2.78 7.52
C ALA A 29 -11.13 2.74 7.77
N GLU A 30 -11.88 3.56 7.04
CA GLU A 30 -13.34 3.63 7.08
C GLU A 30 -14.05 2.42 6.46
N VAL A 31 -13.32 1.54 5.74
CA VAL A 31 -13.89 0.39 5.01
C VAL A 31 -13.09 -0.90 5.21
N THR A 32 -12.10 -0.89 6.12
CA THR A 32 -11.22 -2.04 6.34
C THR A 32 -11.39 -2.65 7.73
N ILE A 33 -11.02 -3.91 7.85
CA ILE A 33 -11.02 -4.67 9.11
C ILE A 33 -9.66 -4.64 9.82
N ASN A 34 -8.70 -3.88 9.28
CA ASN A 34 -7.33 -3.87 9.75
C ASN A 34 -7.02 -2.58 10.49
N TYR A 35 -6.23 -2.67 11.55
CA TYR A 35 -5.56 -1.53 12.16
C TYR A 35 -4.16 -1.92 12.62
N VAL A 36 -3.25 -0.96 12.65
CA VAL A 36 -1.83 -1.20 12.90
C VAL A 36 -1.39 -0.39 14.12
N ILE A 37 -0.80 -1.10 15.08
CA ILE A 37 -0.31 -0.51 16.32
C ILE A 37 1.22 -0.50 16.33
N THR A 38 1.81 0.60 16.76
CA THR A 38 3.25 0.71 16.97
C THR A 38 3.60 0.28 18.40
N ASP A 39 4.35 -0.80 18.53
CA ASP A 39 4.96 -1.23 19.79
C ASP A 39 6.33 -0.55 19.92
N VAL A 40 6.35 0.57 20.62
CA VAL A 40 7.56 1.38 20.79
C VAL A 40 8.65 0.65 21.57
N GLU A 41 8.26 -0.18 22.54
CA GLU A 41 9.20 -0.94 23.37
C GLU A 41 9.94 -2.00 22.55
N ARG A 42 9.22 -2.68 21.64
CA ARG A 42 9.76 -3.75 20.79
C ARG A 42 10.22 -3.25 19.42
N LYS A 43 10.10 -1.93 19.14
CA LYS A 43 10.45 -1.29 17.86
C LYS A 43 9.84 -2.03 16.66
N ARG A 44 8.56 -2.43 16.77
CA ARG A 44 7.84 -3.08 15.68
C ARG A 44 6.43 -2.53 15.54
N LYS A 45 5.86 -2.70 14.36
CA LYS A 45 4.42 -2.57 14.15
C LYS A 45 3.79 -3.94 14.14
N PHE A 46 2.57 -4.06 14.64
CA PHE A 46 1.79 -5.28 14.53
C PHE A 46 0.38 -4.97 14.02
N VAL A 47 -0.16 -5.94 13.30
CA VAL A 47 -1.46 -5.81 12.63
C VAL A 47 -2.52 -6.52 13.46
N CYS A 48 -3.63 -5.82 13.67
CA CYS A 48 -4.85 -6.36 14.22
C CYS A 48 -5.88 -6.45 13.10
N VAL A 49 -6.53 -7.60 12.97
CA VAL A 49 -7.52 -7.86 11.92
C VAL A 49 -8.79 -8.38 12.59
N ASP A 50 -9.84 -7.56 12.66
CA ASP A 50 -11.09 -7.99 13.27
C ASP A 50 -12.30 -7.34 12.57
N PRO A 51 -13.19 -8.14 11.93
CA PRO A 51 -14.39 -7.62 11.29
C PRO A 51 -15.39 -6.97 12.28
N HIS A 52 -15.25 -7.24 13.59
CA HIS A 52 -16.08 -6.61 14.62
C HIS A 52 -15.73 -5.13 14.86
N ASP A 53 -14.57 -4.67 14.38
CA ASP A 53 -14.08 -3.30 14.54
C ASP A 53 -14.33 -2.44 13.30
N MET A 54 -14.90 -3.00 12.24
CA MET A 54 -15.18 -2.26 11.03
C MET A 54 -16.30 -1.21 11.25
N PRO A 55 -16.13 0.03 10.78
CA PRO A 55 -17.18 1.05 10.82
C PRO A 55 -18.48 0.57 10.13
N ILE A 56 -19.62 0.90 10.73
CA ILE A 56 -20.94 0.56 10.16
C ILE A 56 -21.39 1.57 9.10
N ILE A 57 -20.82 2.78 9.10
CA ILE A 57 -21.05 3.84 8.13
C ILE A 57 -19.72 4.51 7.81
N ALA A 58 -19.43 4.66 6.53
CA ALA A 58 -18.34 5.49 6.02
C ALA A 58 -18.91 6.74 5.32
N VAL A 59 -18.50 7.93 5.75
CA VAL A 59 -18.85 9.19 5.10
C VAL A 59 -17.61 9.71 4.40
N VAL A 60 -17.49 9.39 3.11
CA VAL A 60 -16.32 9.74 2.30
C VAL A 60 -16.57 11.08 1.60
N ASP A 61 -16.16 12.16 2.24
CA ASP A 61 -16.32 13.52 1.73
C ASP A 61 -14.96 14.10 1.31
N PRO A 62 -14.74 14.37 0.01
CA PRO A 62 -13.48 14.95 -0.48
C PRO A 62 -13.10 16.28 0.16
N GLU A 63 -14.08 17.10 0.63
CA GLU A 63 -13.82 18.37 1.30
C GLU A 63 -13.09 18.16 2.62
N MET A 64 -13.41 17.09 3.35
CA MET A 64 -12.73 16.74 4.61
C MET A 64 -11.24 16.39 4.41
N MET A 65 -10.84 16.09 3.19
CA MET A 65 -9.47 15.75 2.79
C MET A 65 -8.74 16.93 2.13
N SER A 66 -9.44 18.04 1.82
CA SER A 66 -8.91 19.16 1.03
C SER A 66 -7.81 19.96 1.74
N SER A 67 -7.77 19.91 3.07
CA SER A 67 -6.76 20.59 3.89
C SER A 67 -5.44 19.83 4.04
N MET A 68 -5.34 18.60 3.52
CA MET A 68 -4.08 17.86 3.58
C MET A 68 -2.95 18.60 2.87
N PRO A 69 -1.76 18.76 3.53
CA PRO A 69 -0.57 19.27 2.87
C PRO A 69 -0.15 18.41 1.68
N LYS A 70 0.55 19.01 0.69
CA LYS A 70 0.99 18.32 -0.51
C LYS A 70 1.76 17.02 -0.23
N GLY A 71 2.72 17.06 0.70
CA GLY A 71 3.52 15.88 1.06
C GLY A 71 2.67 14.76 1.67
N LEU A 72 1.69 15.08 2.53
CA LEU A 72 0.77 14.09 3.07
C LEU A 72 -0.14 13.55 1.98
N THR A 73 -0.68 14.40 1.10
CA THR A 73 -1.49 13.97 -0.03
C THR A 73 -0.73 13.00 -0.94
N ALA A 74 0.54 13.31 -1.26
CA ALA A 74 1.39 12.47 -2.09
C ALA A 74 1.64 11.11 -1.43
N SER A 75 2.06 11.12 -0.16
CA SER A 75 2.40 9.89 0.56
C SER A 75 1.19 8.98 0.78
N THR A 76 0.06 9.53 1.24
CA THR A 76 -1.16 8.73 1.43
C THR A 76 -1.75 8.24 0.11
N GLY A 77 -1.64 9.03 -0.96
CA GLY A 77 -2.11 8.60 -2.29
C GLY A 77 -1.26 7.48 -2.89
N MET A 78 0.06 7.51 -2.69
CA MET A 78 0.94 6.41 -3.07
C MET A 78 0.75 5.17 -2.19
N ASP A 79 0.39 5.34 -0.92
CA ASP A 79 -0.05 4.26 -0.04
C ASP A 79 -1.30 3.56 -0.60
N ALA A 80 -2.33 4.32 -1.00
CA ALA A 80 -3.51 3.78 -1.66
C ALA A 80 -3.19 3.02 -2.96
N LEU A 81 -2.23 3.51 -3.75
CA LEU A 81 -1.75 2.79 -4.93
C LEU A 81 -1.04 1.49 -4.55
N THR A 82 -0.24 1.51 -3.49
CA THR A 82 0.43 0.31 -2.98
C THR A 82 -0.58 -0.73 -2.52
N HIS A 83 -1.61 -0.33 -1.77
CA HIS A 83 -2.74 -1.18 -1.40
C HIS A 83 -3.38 -1.84 -2.63
N ALA A 84 -3.67 -1.05 -3.66
CA ALA A 84 -4.34 -1.56 -4.85
C ALA A 84 -3.45 -2.53 -5.65
N ILE A 85 -2.16 -2.24 -5.82
CA ILE A 85 -1.23 -3.10 -6.57
C ILE A 85 -0.91 -4.38 -5.79
N GLU A 86 -0.61 -4.28 -4.49
CA GLU A 86 -0.36 -5.48 -3.67
C GLU A 86 -1.61 -6.34 -3.53
N GLY A 87 -2.77 -5.73 -3.26
CA GLY A 87 -4.03 -6.46 -3.21
C GLY A 87 -4.40 -7.14 -4.53
N TYR A 88 -4.04 -6.54 -5.67
CA TYR A 88 -4.23 -7.16 -6.98
C TYR A 88 -3.29 -8.35 -7.21
N THR A 89 -2.07 -8.31 -6.68
CA THR A 89 -1.04 -9.32 -6.92
C THR A 89 -0.90 -10.36 -5.82
N THR A 90 -1.50 -10.15 -4.64
CA THR A 90 -1.42 -11.08 -3.50
C THR A 90 -1.90 -12.50 -3.87
N LYS A 91 -1.40 -13.50 -3.17
CA LYS A 91 -1.78 -14.91 -3.36
C LYS A 91 -3.27 -15.18 -3.20
N ALA A 92 -3.96 -14.39 -2.37
CA ALA A 92 -5.39 -14.53 -2.10
C ALA A 92 -6.30 -13.76 -3.10
N ALA A 93 -5.71 -13.04 -4.06
CA ALA A 93 -6.46 -12.27 -5.05
C ALA A 93 -7.35 -13.16 -5.94
N TRP A 94 -8.55 -12.69 -6.25
CA TRP A 94 -9.53 -13.37 -7.10
C TRP A 94 -10.40 -12.34 -7.85
N GLU A 95 -11.21 -12.80 -8.78
CA GLU A 95 -11.89 -11.96 -9.77
C GLU A 95 -12.67 -10.79 -9.17
N MET A 96 -13.35 -10.98 -8.03
CA MET A 96 -14.14 -9.91 -7.41
C MET A 96 -13.23 -8.82 -6.82
N THR A 97 -12.16 -9.18 -6.15
CA THR A 97 -11.21 -8.20 -5.59
C THR A 97 -10.36 -7.56 -6.68
N ASP A 98 -10.06 -8.30 -7.75
CA ASP A 98 -9.33 -7.78 -8.91
C ASP A 98 -10.07 -6.62 -9.58
N MET A 99 -11.42 -6.67 -9.66
CA MET A 99 -12.22 -5.53 -10.16
C MET A 99 -11.99 -4.25 -9.35
N PHE A 100 -12.00 -4.35 -8.03
CA PHE A 100 -11.78 -3.20 -7.15
C PHE A 100 -10.37 -2.65 -7.32
N HIS A 101 -9.38 -3.52 -7.30
CA HIS A 101 -7.98 -3.10 -7.36
C HIS A 101 -7.64 -2.44 -8.70
N LEU A 102 -8.03 -3.02 -9.83
CA LEU A 102 -7.79 -2.42 -11.14
C LEU A 102 -8.48 -1.07 -11.28
N LYS A 103 -9.73 -0.95 -10.78
CA LYS A 103 -10.43 0.32 -10.81
C LYS A 103 -9.79 1.36 -9.89
N ALA A 104 -9.31 0.95 -8.73
CA ALA A 104 -8.57 1.83 -7.82
C ALA A 104 -7.26 2.33 -8.47
N ILE A 105 -6.46 1.43 -9.08
CA ILE A 105 -5.23 1.80 -9.79
C ILE A 105 -5.52 2.85 -10.87
N GLU A 106 -6.56 2.65 -11.68
CA GLU A 106 -6.96 3.59 -12.73
C GLU A 106 -7.29 4.97 -12.17
N ILE A 107 -8.16 5.03 -11.14
CA ILE A 107 -8.61 6.29 -10.55
C ILE A 107 -7.45 7.00 -9.87
N ILE A 108 -6.66 6.32 -9.04
CA ILE A 108 -5.53 6.90 -8.31
C ILE A 108 -4.49 7.45 -9.28
N SER A 109 -4.14 6.70 -10.32
CA SER A 109 -3.14 7.11 -11.32
C SER A 109 -3.53 8.40 -12.06
N LYS A 110 -4.83 8.57 -12.33
CA LYS A 110 -5.38 9.77 -12.98
C LYS A 110 -5.49 10.96 -12.03
N SER A 111 -5.75 10.71 -10.74
CA SER A 111 -6.20 11.74 -9.80
C SER A 111 -5.11 12.27 -8.88
N LEU A 112 -4.08 11.47 -8.58
CA LEU A 112 -3.11 11.81 -7.51
C LEU A 112 -2.35 13.11 -7.79
N ARG A 113 -1.90 13.35 -9.02
CA ARG A 113 -1.23 14.60 -9.39
C ARG A 113 -2.14 15.82 -9.18
N GLY A 114 -3.41 15.69 -9.56
CA GLY A 114 -4.43 16.72 -9.34
C GLY A 114 -4.72 16.95 -7.86
N ALA A 115 -4.78 15.88 -7.07
CA ALA A 115 -4.98 15.98 -5.62
C ALA A 115 -3.81 16.69 -4.92
N VAL A 116 -2.56 16.40 -5.32
CA VAL A 116 -1.36 17.10 -4.81
C VAL A 116 -1.37 18.57 -5.21
N ALA A 117 -1.90 18.90 -6.39
CA ALA A 117 -2.15 20.27 -6.82
C ALA A 117 -3.38 20.90 -6.17
N ASN A 118 -4.11 20.16 -5.35
CA ASN A 118 -5.34 20.54 -4.63
C ASN A 118 -6.50 20.90 -5.56
N THR A 119 -6.63 20.22 -6.70
CA THR A 119 -7.81 20.37 -7.56
C THR A 119 -9.00 19.58 -7.00
N LYS A 120 -10.21 20.06 -7.25
CA LYS A 120 -11.44 19.41 -6.81
C LYS A 120 -11.53 17.98 -7.37
N GLU A 121 -11.34 17.83 -8.66
CA GLU A 121 -11.40 16.55 -9.37
C GLU A 121 -10.35 15.56 -8.85
N GLY A 122 -9.15 16.04 -8.53
CA GLY A 122 -8.09 15.24 -7.92
C GLY A 122 -8.47 14.74 -6.53
N ARG A 123 -9.05 15.62 -5.68
CA ARG A 123 -9.52 15.24 -4.34
C ARG A 123 -10.67 14.23 -4.39
N GLU A 124 -11.67 14.47 -5.26
CA GLU A 124 -12.79 13.57 -5.46
C GLU A 124 -12.32 12.19 -5.96
N GLY A 125 -11.41 12.16 -6.94
CA GLY A 125 -10.85 10.92 -7.45
C GLY A 125 -10.04 10.17 -6.41
N MET A 126 -9.22 10.86 -5.60
CA MET A 126 -8.45 10.20 -4.55
C MET A 126 -9.32 9.68 -3.42
N ALA A 127 -10.36 10.41 -3.00
CA ALA A 127 -11.32 9.95 -2.01
C ALA A 127 -12.00 8.65 -2.44
N LEU A 128 -12.43 8.57 -3.71
CA LEU A 128 -13.05 7.38 -4.27
C LEU A 128 -12.03 6.24 -4.48
N GLY A 129 -10.87 6.54 -5.06
CA GLY A 129 -9.86 5.54 -5.42
C GLY A 129 -9.31 4.78 -4.21
N GLN A 130 -8.99 5.50 -3.12
CA GLN A 130 -8.52 4.86 -1.89
C GLN A 130 -9.61 3.98 -1.23
N TYR A 131 -10.86 4.44 -1.24
CA TYR A 131 -11.98 3.68 -0.71
C TYR A 131 -12.19 2.36 -1.46
N ILE A 132 -12.15 2.40 -2.80
CA ILE A 132 -12.24 1.19 -3.64
C ILE A 132 -11.06 0.26 -3.40
N ALA A 133 -9.84 0.79 -3.25
CA ALA A 133 -8.67 -0.03 -2.89
C ALA A 133 -8.89 -0.76 -1.55
N GLY A 134 -9.46 -0.06 -0.56
CA GLY A 134 -9.82 -0.63 0.75
C GLY A 134 -10.82 -1.78 0.67
N MET A 135 -11.85 -1.62 -0.15
CA MET A 135 -12.83 -2.69 -0.40
C MET A 135 -12.17 -3.95 -0.97
N GLY A 136 -11.09 -3.79 -1.74
CA GLY A 136 -10.32 -4.90 -2.29
C GLY A 136 -9.41 -5.55 -1.25
N PHE A 137 -8.38 -4.83 -0.79
CA PHE A 137 -7.30 -5.42 0.01
C PHE A 137 -7.74 -5.90 1.39
N SER A 138 -8.79 -5.31 1.97
CA SER A 138 -9.36 -5.77 3.24
C SER A 138 -9.82 -7.24 3.21
N ASN A 139 -10.08 -7.79 2.03
CA ASN A 139 -10.52 -9.18 1.83
C ASN A 139 -9.38 -10.15 1.51
N VAL A 140 -8.25 -9.66 0.99
CA VAL A 140 -7.20 -10.54 0.43
C VAL A 140 -5.81 -10.29 1.02
N GLY A 141 -5.64 -9.20 1.77
CA GLY A 141 -4.36 -8.82 2.33
C GLY A 141 -3.42 -8.16 1.33
N LEU A 142 -2.16 -8.03 1.72
CA LEU A 142 -1.12 -7.25 1.05
C LEU A 142 0.13 -8.11 0.79
N GLY A 143 1.30 -7.49 0.71
CA GLY A 143 2.56 -8.16 0.43
C GLY A 143 3.76 -7.52 1.13
N ILE A 144 4.95 -7.76 0.57
CA ILE A 144 6.21 -7.37 1.21
C ILE A 144 6.53 -5.87 1.10
N ALA A 145 5.89 -5.09 0.22
CA ALA A 145 6.07 -3.64 0.23
C ALA A 145 5.55 -3.06 1.56
N HIS A 146 4.37 -3.49 2.01
CA HIS A 146 3.84 -3.13 3.33
C HIS A 146 4.66 -3.70 4.48
N SER A 147 5.05 -4.98 4.44
CA SER A 147 5.90 -5.58 5.48
C SER A 147 7.17 -4.78 5.70
N MET A 148 7.85 -4.42 4.62
CA MET A 148 9.09 -3.63 4.67
C MET A 148 8.84 -2.19 5.11
N ALA A 149 7.74 -1.56 4.66
CA ALA A 149 7.35 -0.22 5.09
C ALA A 149 7.05 -0.14 6.58
N HIS A 150 6.42 -1.16 7.17
CA HIS A 150 6.17 -1.24 8.62
C HIS A 150 7.48 -1.17 9.41
N THR A 151 8.50 -1.89 8.99
CA THR A 151 9.78 -1.90 9.70
C THR A 151 10.55 -0.58 9.56
N LEU A 152 10.52 0.04 8.38
CA LEU A 152 11.08 1.38 8.18
C LEU A 152 10.39 2.42 9.06
N GLY A 153 9.08 2.35 9.16
CA GLY A 153 8.31 3.21 10.07
C GLY A 153 8.62 2.97 11.53
N ALA A 154 8.86 1.72 11.94
CA ALA A 154 9.13 1.38 13.34
C ALA A 154 10.55 1.77 13.81
N VAL A 155 11.54 1.70 12.90
CA VAL A 155 12.97 1.92 13.23
C VAL A 155 13.40 3.36 12.94
N TYR A 156 12.94 3.95 11.83
CA TYR A 156 13.39 5.27 11.36
C TYR A 156 12.32 6.35 11.44
N ASP A 157 11.13 6.01 11.98
CA ASP A 157 9.98 6.91 12.00
C ASP A 157 9.60 7.46 10.59
N THR A 158 9.92 6.65 9.56
CA THR A 158 9.60 7.00 8.19
C THR A 158 8.08 7.04 8.03
N PRO A 159 7.50 8.14 7.50
CA PRO A 159 6.06 8.20 7.26
C PRO A 159 5.60 7.01 6.41
N HIS A 160 4.56 6.31 6.86
CA HIS A 160 4.14 5.03 6.30
C HIS A 160 3.97 5.07 4.77
N GLY A 161 3.20 6.03 4.26
CA GLY A 161 2.97 6.15 2.81
C GLY A 161 4.24 6.48 2.01
N VAL A 162 5.23 7.17 2.61
CA VAL A 162 6.54 7.38 1.98
C VAL A 162 7.31 6.06 1.89
N ALA A 163 7.31 5.28 2.98
CA ALA A 163 7.97 3.99 3.00
C ALA A 163 7.33 3.01 1.98
N CYS A 164 6.00 2.93 1.93
CA CYS A 164 5.28 2.14 0.93
C CYS A 164 5.64 2.57 -0.50
N ALA A 165 5.64 3.86 -0.78
CA ALA A 165 5.93 4.39 -2.11
C ALA A 165 7.37 4.12 -2.58
N MET A 166 8.35 4.18 -1.66
CA MET A 166 9.74 3.83 -1.96
C MET A 166 9.90 2.33 -2.24
N MET A 167 9.22 1.49 -1.45
CA MET A 167 9.34 0.04 -1.58
C MET A 167 8.56 -0.53 -2.77
N LEU A 168 7.42 0.06 -3.14
CA LEU A 168 6.53 -0.49 -4.15
C LEU A 168 7.23 -0.83 -5.49
N PRO A 169 7.95 0.08 -6.16
CA PRO A 169 8.58 -0.25 -7.45
C PRO A 169 9.69 -1.29 -7.30
N ILE A 170 10.38 -1.33 -6.17
CA ILE A 170 11.44 -2.31 -5.86
C ILE A 170 10.83 -3.71 -5.71
N VAL A 171 9.72 -3.80 -4.98
CA VAL A 171 8.98 -5.05 -4.77
C VAL A 171 8.28 -5.51 -6.05
N MET A 172 7.75 -4.60 -6.85
CA MET A 172 7.18 -4.93 -8.16
C MET A 172 8.22 -5.57 -9.08
N GLU A 173 9.45 -5.08 -9.12
CA GLU A 173 10.54 -5.72 -9.88
C GLU A 173 10.84 -7.14 -9.38
N TYR A 174 10.89 -7.31 -8.07
CA TYR A 174 11.14 -8.62 -7.45
C TYR A 174 10.04 -9.63 -7.78
N ASN A 175 8.78 -9.21 -7.79
CA ASN A 175 7.60 -10.05 -8.01
C ASN A 175 7.28 -10.28 -9.49
N ALA A 176 7.91 -9.57 -10.43
CA ALA A 176 7.49 -9.50 -11.82
C ALA A 176 7.40 -10.87 -12.53
N ASP A 177 8.25 -11.82 -12.17
CA ASP A 177 8.29 -13.16 -12.75
C ASP A 177 7.18 -14.12 -12.26
N CYS A 178 6.51 -13.77 -11.15
CA CYS A 178 5.47 -14.59 -10.50
C CYS A 178 4.03 -14.11 -10.75
N THR A 179 3.84 -13.00 -11.49
CA THR A 179 2.54 -12.33 -11.58
C THR A 179 1.76 -12.59 -12.88
N GLY A 180 2.23 -13.48 -13.75
CA GLY A 180 1.58 -13.79 -15.03
C GLY A 180 1.35 -12.54 -15.87
N GLU A 181 0.10 -12.29 -16.27
CA GLU A 181 -0.34 -11.14 -17.07
C GLU A 181 -0.74 -9.92 -16.21
N LYS A 182 -0.75 -10.03 -14.88
CA LYS A 182 -1.29 -8.97 -14.00
C LYS A 182 -0.60 -7.61 -14.20
N TYR A 183 0.69 -7.59 -14.52
CA TYR A 183 1.40 -6.32 -14.77
C TYR A 183 1.01 -5.67 -16.10
N ARG A 184 0.50 -6.42 -17.08
CA ARG A 184 -0.11 -5.86 -18.27
C ARG A 184 -1.34 -5.02 -17.91
N GLU A 185 -2.20 -5.58 -17.05
CA GLU A 185 -3.41 -4.90 -16.59
C GLU A 185 -3.09 -3.69 -15.69
N ILE A 186 -2.07 -3.80 -14.82
CA ILE A 186 -1.58 -2.66 -14.03
C ILE A 186 -1.10 -1.53 -14.97
N ALA A 187 -0.25 -1.85 -15.95
CA ALA A 187 0.24 -0.85 -16.92
C ALA A 187 -0.91 -0.18 -17.66
N ARG A 188 -1.91 -0.96 -18.11
CA ARG A 188 -3.12 -0.46 -18.78
C ARG A 188 -3.92 0.47 -17.86
N ALA A 189 -4.17 0.06 -16.62
CA ALA A 189 -4.90 0.86 -15.63
C ALA A 189 -4.19 2.17 -15.30
N MET A 190 -2.85 2.16 -15.31
CA MET A 190 -2.03 3.36 -15.11
C MET A 190 -1.93 4.26 -16.36
N GLY A 191 -2.55 3.87 -17.49
CA GLY A 191 -2.61 4.67 -18.69
C GLY A 191 -1.39 4.54 -19.61
N VAL A 192 -0.62 3.46 -19.49
CA VAL A 192 0.48 3.18 -20.44
C VAL A 192 -0.11 2.85 -21.82
N GLU A 193 0.34 3.56 -22.83
CA GLU A 193 -0.11 3.35 -24.21
C GLU A 193 0.56 2.12 -24.86
N GLY A 194 -0.14 1.47 -25.79
CA GLY A 194 0.40 0.37 -26.58
C GLY A 194 0.66 -0.94 -25.82
N VAL A 195 0.10 -1.09 -24.63
CA VAL A 195 0.35 -2.26 -23.72
C VAL A 195 0.02 -3.60 -24.41
N ASP A 196 -1.02 -3.62 -25.26
CA ASP A 196 -1.47 -4.85 -25.92
C ASP A 196 -0.47 -5.39 -26.95
N GLN A 197 0.42 -4.55 -27.47
CA GLN A 197 1.47 -4.90 -28.40
C GLN A 197 2.80 -5.24 -27.72
N MET A 198 2.90 -5.04 -26.41
CA MET A 198 4.13 -5.30 -25.64
C MET A 198 4.29 -6.78 -25.33
N ASP A 199 5.52 -7.28 -25.43
CA ASP A 199 5.88 -8.55 -24.84
C ASP A 199 5.89 -8.50 -23.30
N GLN A 200 6.04 -9.67 -22.68
CA GLN A 200 5.95 -9.79 -21.22
C GLN A 200 7.02 -8.96 -20.47
N ALA A 201 8.24 -8.94 -20.98
CA ALA A 201 9.32 -8.19 -20.36
C ALA A 201 9.05 -6.68 -20.45
N THR A 202 8.54 -6.23 -21.59
CA THR A 202 8.25 -4.83 -21.86
C THR A 202 7.10 -4.31 -21.00
N TYR A 203 5.95 -4.99 -20.95
CA TYR A 203 4.83 -4.49 -20.14
C TYR A 203 5.10 -4.58 -18.64
N ARG A 204 5.87 -5.56 -18.16
CA ARG A 204 6.29 -5.64 -16.76
C ARG A 204 7.14 -4.45 -16.37
N LYS A 205 8.12 -4.12 -17.21
CA LYS A 205 8.94 -2.91 -16.99
C LYS A 205 8.10 -1.65 -17.07
N ALA A 206 7.20 -1.53 -18.04
CA ALA A 206 6.33 -0.37 -18.21
C ALA A 206 5.42 -0.13 -16.99
N ALA A 207 4.88 -1.18 -16.38
CA ALA A 207 4.10 -1.06 -15.13
C ALA A 207 4.94 -0.47 -13.99
N VAL A 208 6.16 -0.98 -13.79
CA VAL A 208 7.08 -0.48 -12.75
C VAL A 208 7.49 0.97 -13.04
N ASP A 209 7.83 1.28 -14.28
CA ASP A 209 8.23 2.64 -14.68
C ASP A 209 7.07 3.64 -14.49
N ALA A 210 5.83 3.24 -14.75
CA ALA A 210 4.65 4.08 -14.52
C ALA A 210 4.47 4.41 -13.03
N VAL A 211 4.71 3.45 -12.12
CA VAL A 211 4.69 3.68 -10.67
C VAL A 211 5.82 4.62 -10.27
N ARG A 212 7.05 4.40 -10.74
CA ARG A 212 8.18 5.29 -10.47
C ARG A 212 7.90 6.72 -10.93
N LYS A 213 7.38 6.86 -12.15
CA LYS A 213 7.05 8.16 -12.71
C LYS A 213 6.01 8.90 -11.89
N LEU A 214 4.95 8.21 -11.45
CA LEU A 214 3.94 8.82 -10.59
C LEU A 214 4.56 9.24 -9.24
N SER A 215 5.37 8.41 -8.63
CA SER A 215 6.07 8.68 -7.37
C SER A 215 6.97 9.92 -7.47
N GLU A 216 7.74 10.01 -8.54
CA GLU A 216 8.59 11.17 -8.86
C GLU A 216 7.76 12.45 -9.06
N ASP A 217 6.69 12.39 -9.86
CA ASP A 217 5.83 13.54 -10.18
C ASP A 217 5.16 14.15 -8.95
N VAL A 218 4.92 13.34 -7.92
CA VAL A 218 4.32 13.80 -6.66
C VAL A 218 5.35 14.06 -5.55
N GLY A 219 6.65 13.96 -5.87
CA GLY A 219 7.75 14.36 -5.01
C GLY A 219 8.10 13.35 -3.90
N ILE A 220 7.86 12.06 -4.11
CA ILE A 220 8.31 11.00 -3.19
C ILE A 220 9.80 10.73 -3.41
N PRO A 221 10.62 10.65 -2.36
CA PRO A 221 12.04 10.27 -2.50
C PRO A 221 12.18 8.81 -2.94
N SER A 222 13.22 8.51 -3.71
CA SER A 222 13.54 7.15 -4.14
C SER A 222 14.51 6.43 -3.20
N LYS A 223 15.07 7.14 -2.22
CA LYS A 223 16.09 6.65 -1.28
C LYS A 223 15.77 7.08 0.14
N LEU A 224 16.29 6.33 1.10
CA LEU A 224 16.21 6.64 2.53
C LEU A 224 17.61 6.89 3.05
N GLU A 225 18.05 8.16 3.06
CA GLU A 225 19.41 8.55 3.49
C GLU A 225 19.77 8.13 4.92
N ALA A 226 18.77 7.97 5.78
CA ALA A 226 18.97 7.54 7.16
C ALA A 226 19.22 6.03 7.29
N LEU A 227 18.99 5.24 6.24
CA LEU A 227 19.12 3.79 6.27
C LEU A 227 20.57 3.36 6.43
N LYS A 228 20.82 2.45 7.39
CA LYS A 228 22.16 1.96 7.70
C LYS A 228 22.29 0.48 7.38
N GLU A 229 23.44 0.10 6.85
CA GLU A 229 23.77 -1.30 6.54
C GLU A 229 23.67 -2.21 7.79
N GLU A 230 24.05 -1.70 8.95
CA GLU A 230 24.02 -2.43 10.22
C GLU A 230 22.61 -2.81 10.68
N ASP A 231 21.57 -2.07 10.24
CA ASP A 231 20.18 -2.31 10.62
C ASP A 231 19.48 -3.31 9.67
N LEU A 232 20.04 -3.59 8.49
CA LEU A 232 19.41 -4.42 7.46
C LEU A 232 19.00 -5.83 7.97
N PRO A 233 19.82 -6.55 8.77
CA PRO A 233 19.41 -7.85 9.27
C PRO A 233 18.13 -7.78 10.13
N PHE A 234 18.06 -6.83 11.04
CA PHE A 234 16.89 -6.63 11.89
C PHE A 234 15.64 -6.23 11.08
N LEU A 235 15.80 -5.32 10.12
CA LEU A 235 14.71 -4.90 9.23
C LEU A 235 14.17 -6.08 8.42
N ALA A 236 15.05 -6.89 7.84
CA ALA A 236 14.67 -8.03 7.02
C ALA A 236 13.98 -9.13 7.82
N GLU A 237 14.50 -9.47 9.00
CA GLU A 237 13.85 -10.43 9.91
C GLU A 237 12.48 -9.94 10.35
N SER A 238 12.36 -8.66 10.72
CA SER A 238 11.10 -8.06 11.15
C SER A 238 10.08 -8.02 10.01
N ALA A 239 10.51 -7.68 8.79
CA ALA A 239 9.63 -7.69 7.61
C ALA A 239 9.20 -9.10 7.21
N HIS A 240 10.09 -10.09 7.34
CA HIS A 240 9.77 -11.49 7.08
C HIS A 240 8.72 -12.04 8.05
N ALA A 241 8.75 -11.60 9.30
CA ALA A 241 7.79 -11.98 10.34
C ALA A 241 6.48 -11.16 10.33
N ASP A 242 6.39 -10.14 9.47
CA ASP A 242 5.20 -9.28 9.38
C ASP A 242 4.00 -10.02 8.80
N ALA A 243 2.80 -9.68 9.28
CA ALA A 243 1.54 -10.31 8.87
C ALA A 243 1.21 -10.16 7.38
N CYS A 244 1.76 -9.16 6.69
CA CYS A 244 1.56 -8.95 5.25
C CYS A 244 2.45 -9.83 4.38
N ALA A 245 3.62 -10.28 4.89
CA ALA A 245 4.61 -11.02 4.11
C ALA A 245 4.06 -12.29 3.43
N PRO A 246 3.25 -13.14 4.09
CA PRO A 246 2.73 -14.37 3.47
C PRO A 246 1.84 -14.16 2.25
N GLY A 247 1.23 -12.96 2.11
CA GLY A 247 0.39 -12.60 0.96
C GLY A 247 1.18 -12.33 -0.32
N ASN A 248 2.47 -12.05 -0.24
CA ASN A 248 3.27 -11.72 -1.41
C ASN A 248 3.25 -12.83 -2.47
N PRO A 249 3.11 -12.53 -3.78
CA PRO A 249 3.01 -13.56 -4.81
C PRO A 249 4.26 -14.43 -4.92
N LYS A 250 5.42 -13.89 -4.60
CA LYS A 250 6.71 -14.59 -4.55
C LYS A 250 7.18 -14.70 -3.11
N ASP A 251 7.55 -15.90 -2.68
CA ASP A 251 8.14 -16.08 -1.35
C ASP A 251 9.47 -15.31 -1.28
N ALA A 252 9.67 -14.57 -0.20
CA ALA A 252 10.86 -13.79 0.02
C ALA A 252 11.59 -14.26 1.29
N SER A 253 12.83 -14.68 1.13
CA SER A 253 13.71 -15.01 2.25
C SER A 253 14.20 -13.72 2.96
N VAL A 254 14.80 -13.89 4.14
CA VAL A 254 15.45 -12.77 4.86
C VAL A 254 16.57 -12.17 4.01
N GLU A 255 17.30 -13.01 3.27
CA GLU A 255 18.36 -12.57 2.35
C GLU A 255 17.80 -11.74 1.19
N ASP A 256 16.66 -12.15 0.61
CA ASP A 256 15.97 -11.39 -0.43
C ASP A 256 15.54 -10.02 0.10
N LEU A 257 14.88 -9.98 1.26
CA LEU A 257 14.44 -8.74 1.89
C LEU A 257 15.61 -7.81 2.21
N THR A 258 16.72 -8.35 2.70
CA THR A 258 17.96 -7.60 2.91
C THR A 258 18.45 -6.95 1.61
N ALA A 259 18.46 -7.71 0.51
CA ALA A 259 18.87 -7.20 -0.80
C ALA A 259 17.89 -6.11 -1.33
N LEU A 260 16.61 -6.25 -1.06
CA LEU A 260 15.60 -5.26 -1.45
C LEU A 260 15.74 -3.96 -0.63
N PHE A 261 15.94 -4.03 0.70
CA PHE A 261 16.22 -2.85 1.51
C PHE A 261 17.46 -2.09 1.05
N ARG A 262 18.53 -2.82 0.68
CA ARG A 262 19.77 -2.21 0.19
C ARG A 262 19.58 -1.35 -1.06
N LYS A 263 18.53 -1.57 -1.85
CA LYS A 263 18.20 -0.72 -3.01
C LYS A 263 17.71 0.69 -2.62
N LEU A 264 17.35 0.92 -1.34
CA LEU A 264 16.99 2.24 -0.82
C LEU A 264 18.18 3.09 -0.38
N MET A 265 19.39 2.55 -0.34
CA MET A 265 20.64 3.23 0.07
C MET A 265 21.27 4.10 -1.05
#